data_f9ca4a447a0ba09e65de561e03fd6907
#
_entry.id   f9ca4a447a0ba09e65de561e03fd6907
#
_cell.length_a   1.000
_cell.length_b   1.000
_cell.length_c   1.000
_cell.angle_alpha   90.00
_cell.angle_beta   90.00
_cell.angle_gamma   90.00
#
_symmetry.space_group_name_H-M   'P 1'
#
loop_
_entity.id
_entity.type
_entity.pdbx_description
1 polymer ?
#
loop_
_entity_poly.entity_id
_entity_poly.type
_entity_poly.pdbx_seq_one_letter_code
_entity_poly.pdbx_strand_id
1 'polypeptide(L)'
;MCGFAGFVGKVEDRETVLVNMMDTIIHRGPDSAGKYVDEDAALGFRRLSIIDLSSVGDQPLYNEDKSMVLVFNGEIYNYQELRKELIEAGHVFVSNTDSETLIHGYEQWGEKLVDRLRGMYAFVIWDTKKKRLFGARDIFGIKPFYYAQMNQTFLFASEIKAFMEHPKFDKIFNEDALGNYLSFQFVPTNETFFKGVFCLQPGHYFIYEDGKMEISRYFEPNFTGKYEKTFDEAAAEVEKVMKESVEKHKISDVEVASYLSSGVDSSYLTYLGQVDHTFTVGFDEGEYSEIQDAKDFAESIHMKNDAKVITPDEYWDSLSDIQYYMDEPVAAVCL
;
A
#
# COMPACT_ATOMS: atom_id res chain seq x y z
N MET A 1 0.58 -6.33 6.14
CA MET A 1 -0.09 -5.21 5.43
C MET A 1 -1.37 -5.73 4.83
N CYS A 2 -2.46 -4.96 4.88
CA CYS A 2 -3.74 -5.35 4.29
C CYS A 2 -3.63 -5.62 2.77
N GLY A 3 -4.65 -6.24 2.21
CA GLY A 3 -4.80 -6.45 0.78
C GLY A 3 -6.25 -6.42 0.34
N PHE A 4 -6.48 -5.96 -0.87
CA PHE A 4 -7.79 -5.98 -1.50
C PHE A 4 -7.70 -6.59 -2.90
N ALA A 5 -8.82 -7.14 -3.35
CA ALA A 5 -9.02 -7.60 -4.72
C ALA A 5 -10.48 -7.41 -5.10
N GLY A 6 -10.75 -7.20 -6.38
CA GLY A 6 -12.12 -7.05 -6.84
C GLY A 6 -12.26 -6.86 -8.34
N PHE A 7 -13.50 -6.73 -8.77
CA PHE A 7 -13.81 -6.50 -10.16
C PHE A 7 -15.17 -5.80 -10.34
N VAL A 8 -15.29 -5.09 -11.47
CA VAL A 8 -16.54 -4.56 -12.00
C VAL A 8 -16.81 -5.27 -13.33
N GLY A 9 -18.03 -5.77 -13.52
CA GLY A 9 -18.44 -6.51 -14.72
C GLY A 9 -19.19 -7.79 -14.40
N LYS A 10 -19.73 -8.45 -15.41
CA LYS A 10 -20.52 -9.67 -15.24
C LYS A 10 -19.63 -10.91 -15.32
N VAL A 11 -19.72 -11.76 -14.31
CA VAL A 11 -19.11 -13.09 -14.25
C VAL A 11 -20.06 -14.03 -13.52
N GLU A 12 -20.08 -15.30 -13.89
CA GLU A 12 -20.79 -16.34 -13.16
C GLU A 12 -20.09 -16.61 -11.82
N ASP A 13 -20.84 -17.03 -10.81
CA ASP A 13 -20.33 -17.36 -9.48
C ASP A 13 -19.42 -16.28 -8.87
N ARG A 14 -19.83 -15.00 -9.01
CA ARG A 14 -19.06 -13.81 -8.60
C ARG A 14 -18.46 -13.92 -7.20
N GLU A 15 -19.24 -14.44 -6.26
CA GLU A 15 -18.81 -14.59 -4.88
C GLU A 15 -17.68 -15.59 -4.74
N THR A 16 -17.76 -16.73 -5.42
CA THR A 16 -16.69 -17.74 -5.44
C THR A 16 -15.43 -17.19 -6.11
N VAL A 17 -15.57 -16.50 -7.25
CA VAL A 17 -14.43 -15.86 -7.92
C VAL A 17 -13.76 -14.85 -7.00
N LEU A 18 -14.52 -13.99 -6.33
CA LEU A 18 -13.98 -13.01 -5.40
C LEU A 18 -13.25 -13.68 -4.22
N VAL A 19 -13.82 -14.72 -3.63
CA VAL A 19 -13.20 -15.46 -2.52
C VAL A 19 -11.87 -16.07 -2.96
N ASN A 20 -11.83 -16.71 -4.13
CA ASN A 20 -10.58 -17.25 -4.67
C ASN A 20 -9.51 -16.15 -4.86
N MET A 21 -9.90 -14.99 -5.42
CA MET A 21 -9.00 -13.83 -5.54
C MET A 21 -8.47 -13.37 -4.18
N MET A 22 -9.33 -13.31 -3.15
CA MET A 22 -8.94 -12.94 -1.78
C MET A 22 -8.00 -13.96 -1.15
N ASP A 23 -8.18 -15.25 -1.43
CA ASP A 23 -7.38 -16.33 -0.84
C ASP A 23 -5.92 -16.30 -1.34
N THR A 24 -5.66 -15.82 -2.55
CA THR A 24 -4.29 -15.67 -3.06
C THR A 24 -3.48 -14.60 -2.30
N ILE A 25 -4.16 -13.67 -1.61
CA ILE A 25 -3.55 -12.57 -0.87
C ILE A 25 -3.76 -12.65 0.64
N ILE A 26 -4.04 -13.85 1.19
CA ILE A 26 -4.27 -14.07 2.63
C ILE A 26 -3.08 -13.67 3.49
N HIS A 27 -1.84 -13.85 2.97
CA HIS A 27 -0.60 -13.47 3.64
C HIS A 27 -0.51 -11.97 3.94
N ARG A 28 -1.21 -11.13 3.20
CA ARG A 28 -1.25 -9.68 3.45
C ARG A 28 -2.09 -9.32 4.66
N GLY A 29 -3.16 -10.04 4.92
CA GLY A 29 -4.09 -9.74 6.00
C GLY A 29 -4.71 -11.01 6.57
N PRO A 30 -4.00 -11.70 7.49
CA PRO A 30 -4.46 -12.95 8.04
C PRO A 30 -5.51 -12.82 9.14
N ASP A 31 -5.73 -11.61 9.71
CA ASP A 31 -6.54 -11.42 10.91
C ASP A 31 -8.04 -11.52 10.63
N SER A 32 -8.51 -10.90 9.54
CA SER A 32 -9.90 -11.00 9.12
C SER A 32 -10.08 -10.84 7.61
N ALA A 33 -11.27 -11.18 7.13
CA ALA A 33 -11.66 -11.05 5.74
C ALA A 33 -13.08 -10.51 5.64
N GLY A 34 -13.32 -9.66 4.65
CA GLY A 34 -14.65 -9.17 4.33
C GLY A 34 -14.86 -9.00 2.84
N LYS A 35 -16.13 -9.03 2.43
CA LYS A 35 -16.50 -8.94 1.02
C LYS A 35 -17.82 -8.19 0.83
N TYR A 36 -17.91 -7.54 -0.31
CA TYR A 36 -19.13 -6.96 -0.86
C TYR A 36 -19.35 -7.51 -2.26
N VAL A 37 -20.57 -7.89 -2.59
CA VAL A 37 -20.95 -8.36 -3.93
C VAL A 37 -22.34 -7.84 -4.27
N ASP A 38 -22.47 -7.16 -5.40
CA ASP A 38 -23.73 -6.78 -6.02
C ASP A 38 -23.79 -7.26 -7.49
N GLU A 39 -24.77 -6.79 -8.27
CA GLU A 39 -24.92 -7.18 -9.68
C GLU A 39 -23.80 -6.67 -10.59
N ASP A 40 -23.13 -5.58 -10.23
CA ASP A 40 -22.16 -4.86 -11.06
C ASP A 40 -20.73 -5.02 -10.54
N ALA A 41 -20.50 -5.02 -9.21
CA ALA A 41 -19.19 -5.01 -8.58
C ALA A 41 -19.01 -6.12 -7.54
N ALA A 42 -17.76 -6.50 -7.30
CA ALA A 42 -17.35 -7.38 -6.23
C ALA A 42 -16.03 -6.82 -5.62
N LEU A 43 -16.03 -6.56 -4.31
CA LEU A 43 -14.91 -6.01 -3.56
C LEU A 43 -14.58 -6.93 -2.40
N GLY A 44 -13.34 -7.36 -2.30
CA GLY A 44 -12.83 -8.23 -1.24
C GLY A 44 -11.66 -7.62 -0.51
N PHE A 45 -11.53 -7.95 0.77
CA PHE A 45 -10.52 -7.40 1.66
C PHE A 45 -9.93 -8.45 2.59
N ARG A 46 -8.62 -8.37 2.83
CA ARG A 46 -7.87 -9.11 3.83
C ARG A 46 -7.23 -8.12 4.79
N ARG A 47 -7.52 -8.24 6.07
CA ARG A 47 -7.10 -7.30 7.12
C ARG A 47 -5.89 -7.79 7.88
N LEU A 48 -4.92 -6.88 8.06
CA LEU A 48 -3.94 -6.89 9.14
C LEU A 48 -4.31 -5.70 10.05
N SER A 49 -4.71 -5.97 11.29
CA SER A 49 -5.23 -4.97 12.21
C SER A 49 -4.09 -4.19 12.85
N ILE A 50 -4.00 -2.88 12.58
CA ILE A 50 -2.97 -1.97 13.11
C ILE A 50 -3.61 -0.82 13.88
N ILE A 51 -4.66 -0.19 13.32
CA ILE A 51 -5.45 0.87 13.95
C ILE A 51 -6.87 0.33 14.16
N ASP A 52 -7.41 0.50 15.36
CA ASP A 52 -8.69 -0.06 15.83
C ASP A 52 -8.73 -1.59 15.68
N LEU A 53 -8.25 -2.31 16.69
CA LEU A 53 -8.15 -3.78 16.66
C LEU A 53 -9.51 -4.49 16.75
N SER A 54 -10.60 -3.74 16.88
CA SER A 54 -11.95 -4.30 16.95
C SER A 54 -12.48 -4.68 15.55
N SER A 55 -13.51 -5.52 15.52
CA SER A 55 -14.20 -5.89 14.29
C SER A 55 -15.01 -4.75 13.65
N VAL A 56 -15.18 -3.62 14.34
CA VAL A 56 -15.85 -2.44 13.78
C VAL A 56 -15.01 -1.80 12.67
N GLY A 57 -13.68 -1.97 12.74
CA GLY A 57 -12.76 -1.54 11.68
C GLY A 57 -12.60 -2.54 10.52
N ASP A 58 -13.36 -3.65 10.49
CA ASP A 58 -13.29 -4.60 9.38
C ASP A 58 -13.88 -4.01 8.10
N GLN A 59 -13.22 -4.30 7.00
CA GLN A 59 -13.61 -3.82 5.68
C GLN A 59 -14.26 -4.96 4.86
N PRO A 60 -15.13 -4.65 3.89
CA PRO A 60 -15.46 -3.32 3.34
C PRO A 60 -16.23 -2.42 4.31
N LEU A 61 -15.87 -1.12 4.34
CA LEU A 61 -16.58 -0.10 5.10
C LEU A 61 -17.67 0.57 4.25
N TYR A 62 -18.65 1.15 4.93
CA TYR A 62 -19.81 1.79 4.30
C TYR A 62 -20.00 3.20 4.84
N ASN A 63 -20.54 4.11 4.00
CA ASN A 63 -21.09 5.36 4.49
C ASN A 63 -22.44 5.13 5.19
N GLU A 64 -23.07 6.19 5.73
CA GLU A 64 -24.24 6.11 6.59
C GLU A 64 -25.46 5.42 5.93
N ASP A 65 -25.68 5.69 4.64
CA ASP A 65 -26.81 5.11 3.89
C ASP A 65 -26.44 3.85 3.08
N LYS A 66 -25.18 3.38 3.24
CA LYS A 66 -24.61 2.20 2.56
C LYS A 66 -24.60 2.30 1.02
N SER A 67 -24.62 3.51 0.50
CA SER A 67 -24.51 3.74 -0.94
C SER A 67 -23.09 3.74 -1.46
N MET A 68 -22.10 3.78 -0.57
CA MET A 68 -20.68 3.70 -0.90
C MET A 68 -20.02 2.56 -0.13
N VAL A 69 -19.08 1.88 -0.79
CA VAL A 69 -18.35 0.72 -0.26
C VAL A 69 -16.87 0.94 -0.48
N LEU A 70 -16.08 0.90 0.59
CA LEU A 70 -14.64 1.14 0.59
C LEU A 70 -13.86 -0.15 0.89
N VAL A 71 -12.78 -0.37 0.13
CA VAL A 71 -11.65 -1.23 0.49
C VAL A 71 -10.35 -0.41 0.41
N PHE A 72 -9.50 -0.52 1.44
CA PHE A 72 -8.34 0.33 1.64
C PHE A 72 -7.17 -0.43 2.25
N ASN A 73 -6.01 -0.33 1.62
CA ASN A 73 -4.72 -0.79 2.13
C ASN A 73 -3.80 0.41 2.35
N GLY A 74 -3.53 0.76 3.58
CA GLY A 74 -2.69 1.91 3.88
C GLY A 74 -2.86 2.44 5.30
N GLU A 75 -2.36 3.66 5.49
CA GLU A 75 -2.52 4.48 6.69
C GLU A 75 -2.64 5.94 6.29
N ILE A 76 -3.65 6.64 6.82
CA ILE A 76 -3.88 8.07 6.62
C ILE A 76 -3.41 8.82 7.87
N TYR A 77 -2.21 9.37 7.85
CA TYR A 77 -1.56 9.97 9.01
C TYR A 77 -2.26 11.21 9.57
N ASN A 78 -3.01 11.93 8.74
CA ASN A 78 -3.78 13.11 9.15
C ASN A 78 -5.28 12.80 9.34
N TYR A 79 -5.63 11.53 9.57
CA TYR A 79 -7.04 11.13 9.68
C TYR A 79 -7.78 11.82 10.84
N GLN A 80 -7.10 12.10 11.93
CA GLN A 80 -7.73 12.71 13.11
C GLN A 80 -8.18 14.15 12.82
N GLU A 81 -7.39 14.91 12.07
CA GLU A 81 -7.73 16.26 11.63
C GLU A 81 -8.91 16.22 10.63
N LEU A 82 -8.83 15.30 9.63
CA LEU A 82 -9.90 15.13 8.65
C LEU A 82 -11.20 14.65 9.29
N ARG A 83 -11.12 13.69 10.25
CA ARG A 83 -12.27 13.18 11.00
C ARG A 83 -13.00 14.32 11.71
N LYS A 84 -12.27 15.20 12.39
CA LYS A 84 -12.87 16.34 13.10
C LYS A 84 -13.65 17.24 12.14
N GLU A 85 -13.07 17.58 11.02
CA GLU A 85 -13.71 18.42 9.99
C GLU A 85 -14.96 17.73 9.41
N LEU A 86 -14.89 16.43 9.14
CA LEU A 86 -16.02 15.65 8.63
C LEU A 86 -17.17 15.54 9.64
N ILE A 87 -16.87 15.39 10.93
CA ILE A 87 -17.89 15.43 12.00
C ILE A 87 -18.55 16.82 12.08
N GLU A 88 -17.79 17.90 11.97
CA GLU A 88 -18.31 19.26 11.92
C GLU A 88 -19.19 19.50 10.67
N ALA A 89 -18.91 18.80 9.57
CA ALA A 89 -19.73 18.80 8.35
C ALA A 89 -20.99 17.93 8.45
N GLY A 90 -21.14 17.12 9.51
CA GLY A 90 -22.34 16.33 9.80
C GLY A 90 -22.21 14.83 9.54
N HIS A 91 -21.01 14.33 9.17
CA HIS A 91 -20.76 12.90 9.00
C HIS A 91 -20.72 12.16 10.34
N VAL A 92 -21.22 10.92 10.36
CA VAL A 92 -21.31 10.09 11.55
C VAL A 92 -20.35 8.90 11.44
N PHE A 93 -19.32 8.90 12.28
CA PHE A 93 -18.32 7.84 12.34
C PHE A 93 -18.74 6.74 13.31
N VAL A 94 -18.53 5.49 12.91
CA VAL A 94 -18.85 4.30 13.73
C VAL A 94 -17.60 3.59 14.25
N SER A 95 -16.44 3.79 13.61
CA SER A 95 -15.15 3.21 14.02
C SER A 95 -14.15 4.29 14.44
N ASN A 96 -13.00 3.87 14.95
CA ASN A 96 -11.86 4.76 15.20
C ASN A 96 -10.75 4.60 14.16
N THR A 97 -11.04 3.90 13.06
CA THR A 97 -10.07 3.70 11.98
C THR A 97 -9.84 4.98 11.19
N ASP A 98 -8.67 5.07 10.59
CA ASP A 98 -8.33 6.07 9.58
C ASP A 98 -9.11 5.84 8.28
N SER A 99 -9.43 4.58 7.97
CA SER A 99 -10.14 4.15 6.76
C SER A 99 -11.48 4.86 6.58
N GLU A 100 -12.22 5.07 7.66
CA GLU A 100 -13.55 5.69 7.62
C GLU A 100 -13.51 7.14 7.14
N THR A 101 -12.36 7.83 7.33
CA THR A 101 -12.18 9.19 6.80
C THR A 101 -12.15 9.23 5.26
N LEU A 102 -11.78 8.13 4.61
CA LEU A 102 -11.76 8.06 3.15
C LEU A 102 -13.16 8.06 2.56
N ILE A 103 -14.07 7.26 3.13
CA ILE A 103 -15.41 7.14 2.58
C ILE A 103 -16.23 8.42 2.80
N HIS A 104 -16.21 8.97 4.02
CA HIS A 104 -16.86 10.23 4.32
C HIS A 104 -16.19 11.42 3.59
N GLY A 105 -14.87 11.39 3.45
CA GLY A 105 -14.14 12.40 2.68
C GLY A 105 -14.48 12.38 1.18
N TYR A 106 -14.68 11.20 0.59
CA TYR A 106 -15.13 11.10 -0.79
C TYR A 106 -16.58 11.62 -0.95
N GLU A 107 -17.46 11.32 -0.01
CA GLU A 107 -18.81 11.85 0.02
C GLU A 107 -18.82 13.38 0.10
N GLN A 108 -17.96 13.98 0.92
CA GLN A 108 -17.88 15.41 1.15
C GLN A 108 -17.17 16.17 0.03
N TRP A 109 -16.05 15.64 -0.52
CA TRP A 109 -15.16 16.37 -1.42
C TRP A 109 -15.02 15.75 -2.81
N GLY A 110 -15.59 14.57 -3.04
CA GLY A 110 -15.42 13.83 -4.30
C GLY A 110 -13.95 13.49 -4.55
N GLU A 111 -13.54 13.62 -5.81
CA GLU A 111 -12.16 13.33 -6.24
C GLU A 111 -11.11 14.23 -5.56
N LYS A 112 -11.50 15.42 -5.06
CA LYS A 112 -10.60 16.32 -4.32
C LYS A 112 -10.19 15.78 -2.95
N LEU A 113 -10.76 14.66 -2.51
CA LEU A 113 -10.28 13.97 -1.33
C LEU A 113 -8.76 13.74 -1.37
N VAL A 114 -8.22 13.31 -2.52
CA VAL A 114 -6.79 12.95 -2.66
C VAL A 114 -5.84 14.11 -2.40
N ASP A 115 -6.28 15.36 -2.65
CA ASP A 115 -5.49 16.57 -2.39
C ASP A 115 -5.33 16.86 -0.89
N ARG A 116 -6.12 16.20 -0.06
CA ARG A 116 -6.18 16.42 1.40
C ARG A 116 -5.50 15.32 2.21
N LEU A 117 -5.20 14.20 1.58
CA LEU A 117 -4.64 13.03 2.26
C LEU A 117 -3.13 13.18 2.48
N ARG A 118 -2.68 12.90 3.70
CA ARG A 118 -1.29 12.62 4.02
C ARG A 118 -1.18 11.19 4.53
N GLY A 119 -0.50 10.33 3.79
CA GLY A 119 -0.41 8.92 4.14
C GLY A 119 0.24 8.07 3.06
N MET A 120 0.26 6.79 3.30
CA MET A 120 0.61 5.75 2.35
C MET A 120 -0.63 4.92 2.06
N TYR A 121 -1.12 4.91 0.83
CA TYR A 121 -2.41 4.32 0.55
C TYR A 121 -2.61 3.81 -0.87
N ALA A 122 -3.45 2.79 -0.95
CA ALA A 122 -4.16 2.37 -2.14
C ALA A 122 -5.59 2.02 -1.72
N PHE A 123 -6.59 2.58 -2.37
CA PHE A 123 -7.99 2.32 -2.03
C PHE A 123 -8.91 2.34 -3.25
N VAL A 124 -10.08 1.77 -3.05
CA VAL A 124 -11.18 1.77 -4.02
C VAL A 124 -12.48 2.05 -3.29
N ILE A 125 -13.30 2.95 -3.85
CA ILE A 125 -14.65 3.24 -3.40
C ILE A 125 -15.63 2.91 -4.54
N TRP A 126 -16.60 2.05 -4.27
CA TRP A 126 -17.71 1.76 -5.15
C TRP A 126 -18.95 2.57 -4.77
N ASP A 127 -19.38 3.48 -5.63
CA ASP A 127 -20.64 4.22 -5.52
C ASP A 127 -21.75 3.42 -6.19
N THR A 128 -22.61 2.78 -5.40
CA THR A 128 -23.69 1.90 -5.87
C THR A 128 -24.78 2.65 -6.63
N LYS A 129 -24.99 3.94 -6.32
CA LYS A 129 -26.00 4.80 -6.96
C LYS A 129 -25.56 5.25 -8.35
N LYS A 130 -24.29 5.66 -8.47
CA LYS A 130 -23.71 6.11 -9.74
C LYS A 130 -23.16 4.96 -10.58
N LYS A 131 -23.02 3.77 -9.98
CA LYS A 131 -22.30 2.61 -10.59
C LYS A 131 -20.88 2.98 -11.01
N ARG A 132 -20.21 3.72 -10.16
CA ARG A 132 -18.90 4.32 -10.37
C ARG A 132 -17.89 3.75 -9.38
N LEU A 133 -16.72 3.36 -9.89
CA LEU A 133 -15.56 3.01 -9.08
C LEU A 133 -14.58 4.19 -9.09
N PHE A 134 -14.20 4.66 -7.89
CA PHE A 134 -13.14 5.62 -7.69
C PHE A 134 -11.99 4.93 -6.97
N GLY A 135 -10.77 5.04 -7.48
CA GLY A 135 -9.60 4.47 -6.82
C GLY A 135 -8.40 5.38 -6.91
N ALA A 136 -7.54 5.35 -5.89
CA ALA A 136 -6.36 6.21 -5.83
C ALA A 136 -5.16 5.49 -5.21
N ARG A 137 -3.96 5.95 -5.55
CA ARG A 137 -2.68 5.51 -5.02
C ARG A 137 -1.89 6.70 -4.50
N ASP A 138 -1.18 6.52 -3.38
CA ASP A 138 -0.41 7.58 -2.73
C ASP A 138 0.67 8.21 -3.62
N ILE A 139 1.15 9.38 -3.20
CA ILE A 139 2.06 10.23 -3.99
C ILE A 139 3.41 9.60 -4.30
N PHE A 140 3.85 8.59 -3.54
CA PHE A 140 5.10 7.86 -3.75
C PHE A 140 4.88 6.43 -4.26
N GLY A 141 3.61 5.96 -4.32
CA GLY A 141 3.27 4.60 -4.70
C GLY A 141 3.75 3.55 -3.70
N ILE A 142 3.78 3.89 -2.39
CA ILE A 142 4.21 2.99 -1.32
C ILE A 142 3.30 1.76 -1.25
N LYS A 143 1.98 1.97 -1.38
CA LYS A 143 1.05 0.85 -1.43
C LYS A 143 0.82 0.39 -2.86
N PRO A 144 0.84 -0.93 -3.12
CA PRO A 144 0.64 -1.46 -4.46
C PRO A 144 -0.82 -1.32 -4.90
N PHE A 145 -1.00 -1.03 -6.18
CA PHE A 145 -2.29 -1.01 -6.85
C PHE A 145 -2.13 -1.48 -8.30
N TYR A 146 -2.68 -2.63 -8.62
CA TYR A 146 -2.69 -3.17 -9.98
C TYR A 146 -4.10 -3.18 -10.53
N TYR A 147 -4.21 -3.03 -11.86
CA TYR A 147 -5.49 -3.09 -12.56
C TYR A 147 -5.34 -3.72 -13.95
N ALA A 148 -6.42 -4.29 -14.44
CA ALA A 148 -6.52 -4.79 -15.81
C ALA A 148 -7.93 -4.53 -16.34
N GLN A 149 -8.04 -4.19 -17.63
CA GLN A 149 -9.32 -4.04 -18.32
C GLN A 149 -9.44 -5.10 -19.42
N MET A 150 -10.39 -5.98 -19.28
CA MET A 150 -10.63 -7.10 -20.17
C MET A 150 -12.04 -7.03 -20.74
N ASN A 151 -12.17 -6.53 -21.96
CA ASN A 151 -13.47 -6.25 -22.56
C ASN A 151 -14.33 -5.34 -21.64
N GLN A 152 -15.44 -5.89 -21.09
CA GLN A 152 -16.36 -5.17 -20.20
C GLN A 152 -16.10 -5.48 -18.70
N THR A 153 -14.95 -6.05 -18.36
CA THR A 153 -14.60 -6.38 -16.98
C THR A 153 -13.36 -5.57 -16.58
N PHE A 154 -13.43 -4.90 -15.46
CA PHE A 154 -12.33 -4.18 -14.85
C PHE A 154 -11.90 -4.92 -13.58
N LEU A 155 -10.64 -5.31 -13.49
CA LEU A 155 -10.03 -5.98 -12.35
C LEU A 155 -9.14 -5.01 -11.61
N PHE A 156 -9.09 -5.11 -10.28
CA PHE A 156 -8.17 -4.36 -9.43
C PHE A 156 -7.74 -5.19 -8.22
N ALA A 157 -6.49 -5.03 -7.80
CA ALA A 157 -5.97 -5.75 -6.64
C ALA A 157 -4.69 -5.11 -6.09
N SER A 158 -4.35 -5.48 -4.85
CA SER A 158 -3.05 -5.19 -4.24
C SER A 158 -1.92 -6.04 -4.83
N GLU A 159 -2.22 -7.21 -5.39
CA GLU A 159 -1.24 -8.13 -6.01
C GLU A 159 -1.82 -8.75 -7.27
N ILE A 160 -0.95 -8.95 -8.28
CA ILE A 160 -1.34 -9.42 -9.62
C ILE A 160 -1.88 -10.85 -9.57
N LYS A 161 -1.34 -11.70 -8.69
CA LYS A 161 -1.77 -13.10 -8.56
C LYS A 161 -3.28 -13.26 -8.33
N ALA A 162 -3.93 -12.27 -7.70
CA ALA A 162 -5.37 -12.29 -7.50
C ALA A 162 -6.15 -12.32 -8.82
N PHE A 163 -5.62 -11.73 -9.90
CA PHE A 163 -6.28 -11.74 -11.21
C PHE A 163 -6.33 -13.13 -11.83
N MET A 164 -5.39 -14.02 -11.47
CA MET A 164 -5.31 -15.37 -12.04
C MET A 164 -6.51 -16.25 -11.69
N GLU A 165 -7.22 -15.90 -10.61
CA GLU A 165 -8.45 -16.59 -10.18
C GLU A 165 -9.69 -16.08 -10.90
N HIS A 166 -9.59 -15.01 -11.69
CA HIS A 166 -10.72 -14.50 -12.45
C HIS A 166 -10.83 -15.20 -13.81
N PRO A 167 -11.98 -15.82 -14.18
CA PRO A 167 -12.12 -16.71 -15.35
C PRO A 167 -11.91 -16.03 -16.71
N LYS A 168 -11.89 -14.69 -16.75
CA LYS A 168 -11.61 -13.94 -17.98
C LYS A 168 -10.14 -13.47 -18.06
N PHE A 169 -9.32 -13.79 -17.07
CA PHE A 169 -7.92 -13.38 -17.09
C PHE A 169 -7.07 -14.34 -17.93
N ASP A 170 -6.38 -13.77 -18.90
CA ASP A 170 -5.42 -14.50 -19.71
C ASP A 170 -4.00 -14.19 -19.22
N LYS A 171 -3.29 -15.21 -18.73
CA LYS A 171 -1.91 -15.11 -18.27
C LYS A 171 -0.95 -15.08 -19.47
N ILE A 172 -0.72 -13.89 -20.01
CA ILE A 172 0.18 -13.67 -21.17
C ILE A 172 1.41 -12.90 -20.69
N PHE A 173 2.60 -13.41 -21.00
CA PHE A 173 3.85 -12.74 -20.68
C PHE A 173 4.04 -11.47 -21.53
N ASN A 174 4.51 -10.38 -20.90
CA ASN A 174 4.82 -9.12 -21.57
C ASN A 174 6.32 -9.06 -21.91
N GLU A 175 6.67 -9.37 -23.15
CA GLU A 175 8.08 -9.38 -23.61
C GLU A 175 8.72 -7.99 -23.57
N ASP A 176 7.94 -6.92 -23.76
CA ASP A 176 8.44 -5.54 -23.71
C ASP A 176 8.90 -5.16 -22.29
N ALA A 177 8.21 -5.66 -21.26
CA ALA A 177 8.61 -5.48 -19.87
C ALA A 177 9.94 -6.15 -19.56
N LEU A 178 10.24 -7.31 -20.15
CA LEU A 178 11.50 -8.01 -19.97
C LEU A 178 12.70 -7.19 -20.47
N GLY A 179 12.59 -6.56 -21.63
CA GLY A 179 13.63 -5.70 -22.18
C GLY A 179 13.95 -4.51 -21.27
N ASN A 180 12.91 -3.88 -20.73
CA ASN A 180 13.04 -2.79 -19.74
C ASN A 180 13.70 -3.29 -18.44
N TYR A 181 13.24 -4.41 -17.91
CA TYR A 181 13.78 -4.98 -16.67
C TYR A 181 15.25 -5.34 -16.79
N LEU A 182 15.69 -5.98 -17.88
CA LEU A 182 17.09 -6.34 -18.11
C LEU A 182 17.99 -5.10 -18.23
N SER A 183 17.45 -3.95 -18.63
CA SER A 183 18.20 -2.69 -18.76
C SER A 183 18.24 -1.87 -17.47
N PHE A 184 17.14 -1.81 -16.74
CA PHE A 184 16.95 -0.91 -15.58
C PHE A 184 16.79 -1.64 -14.25
N GLN A 185 16.70 -2.97 -14.23
CA GLN A 185 16.38 -3.82 -13.08
C GLN A 185 14.97 -3.60 -12.50
N PHE A 186 14.12 -2.85 -13.18
CA PHE A 186 12.70 -2.67 -12.92
C PHE A 186 12.00 -2.24 -14.23
N VAL A 187 10.67 -2.26 -14.22
CA VAL A 187 9.87 -1.78 -15.35
C VAL A 187 9.55 -0.28 -15.13
N PRO A 188 10.16 0.67 -15.90
CA PRO A 188 10.03 2.11 -15.63
C PRO A 188 8.71 2.72 -16.14
N THR A 189 7.79 1.90 -16.64
CA THR A 189 6.45 2.29 -17.10
C THR A 189 5.38 1.85 -16.11
N ASN A 190 4.12 2.04 -16.45
CA ASN A 190 3.01 1.47 -15.69
C ASN A 190 2.68 0.02 -16.08
N GLU A 191 3.39 -0.56 -17.04
CA GLU A 191 3.22 -1.95 -17.45
C GLU A 191 3.83 -2.91 -16.44
N THR A 192 3.41 -4.18 -16.50
CA THR A 192 3.94 -5.26 -15.67
C THR A 192 4.43 -6.40 -16.57
N PHE A 193 4.99 -7.46 -15.97
CA PHE A 193 5.32 -8.69 -16.71
C PHE A 193 4.11 -9.46 -17.24
N PHE A 194 2.90 -9.03 -16.88
CA PHE A 194 1.66 -9.60 -17.39
C PHE A 194 1.03 -8.63 -18.40
N LYS A 195 0.87 -9.06 -19.66
CA LYS A 195 0.33 -8.23 -20.74
C LYS A 195 -1.10 -7.80 -20.42
N GLY A 196 -1.34 -6.49 -20.48
CA GLY A 196 -2.64 -5.90 -20.16
C GLY A 196 -2.92 -5.70 -18.66
N VAL A 197 -1.93 -5.99 -17.80
CA VAL A 197 -1.95 -5.63 -16.39
C VAL A 197 -1.07 -4.42 -16.18
N PHE A 198 -1.61 -3.43 -15.50
CA PHE A 198 -0.95 -2.15 -15.25
C PHE A 198 -0.87 -1.86 -13.76
N CYS A 199 0.17 -1.16 -13.36
CA CYS A 199 0.30 -0.56 -12.05
C CYS A 199 -0.26 0.86 -12.09
N LEU A 200 -1.14 1.23 -11.15
CA LEU A 200 -1.57 2.62 -11.02
C LEU A 200 -0.36 3.47 -10.59
N GLN A 201 -0.02 4.48 -11.37
CA GLN A 201 1.16 5.30 -11.09
C GLN A 201 1.03 6.08 -9.78
N PRO A 202 2.15 6.38 -9.09
CA PRO A 202 2.17 7.22 -7.90
C PRO A 202 1.51 8.57 -8.15
N GLY A 203 0.72 9.06 -7.18
CA GLY A 203 0.05 10.35 -7.29
C GLY A 203 -1.06 10.40 -8.33
N HIS A 204 -1.66 9.25 -8.65
CA HIS A 204 -2.78 9.16 -9.58
C HIS A 204 -4.03 8.58 -8.91
N TYR A 205 -5.17 8.99 -9.43
CA TYR A 205 -6.46 8.37 -9.18
C TYR A 205 -7.11 7.99 -10.51
N PHE A 206 -8.10 7.13 -10.45
CA PHE A 206 -8.94 6.80 -11.59
C PHE A 206 -10.42 6.83 -11.23
N ILE A 207 -11.24 7.02 -12.27
CA ILE A 207 -12.68 6.81 -12.26
C ILE A 207 -12.98 5.76 -13.31
N TYR A 208 -13.73 4.73 -12.92
CA TYR A 208 -14.27 3.75 -13.85
C TYR A 208 -15.79 3.82 -13.80
N GLU A 209 -16.40 4.19 -14.93
CA GLU A 209 -17.84 4.38 -15.09
C GLU A 209 -18.24 4.02 -16.53
N ASP A 210 -19.36 3.35 -16.73
CA ASP A 210 -19.87 2.94 -18.05
C ASP A 210 -18.86 2.19 -18.94
N GLY A 211 -18.03 1.35 -18.31
CA GLY A 211 -17.01 0.56 -19.02
C GLY A 211 -15.78 1.35 -19.45
N LYS A 212 -15.65 2.61 -19.05
CA LYS A 212 -14.51 3.48 -19.39
C LYS A 212 -13.73 3.83 -18.12
N MET A 213 -12.42 3.83 -18.25
CA MET A 213 -11.50 4.26 -17.22
C MET A 213 -10.87 5.60 -17.61
N GLU A 214 -10.95 6.56 -16.69
CA GLU A 214 -10.24 7.83 -16.79
C GLU A 214 -9.23 7.92 -15.66
N ILE A 215 -7.94 8.16 -15.99
CA ILE A 215 -6.86 8.32 -15.01
C ILE A 215 -6.46 9.79 -14.97
N SER A 216 -6.30 10.31 -13.77
CA SER A 216 -5.88 11.69 -13.52
C SER A 216 -4.74 11.74 -12.52
N ARG A 217 -3.74 12.59 -12.79
CA ARG A 217 -2.64 12.87 -11.87
C ARG A 217 -3.07 13.98 -10.91
N TYR A 218 -2.96 13.73 -9.61
CA TYR A 218 -3.27 14.74 -8.59
C TYR A 218 -2.03 15.31 -7.91
N PHE A 219 -0.88 14.64 -8.02
CA PHE A 219 0.37 15.11 -7.43
C PHE A 219 1.52 15.05 -8.42
N GLU A 220 2.27 16.14 -8.52
CA GLU A 220 3.50 16.24 -9.30
C GLU A 220 4.61 16.86 -8.44
N PRO A 221 5.74 16.14 -8.21
CA PRO A 221 6.86 16.71 -7.49
C PRO A 221 7.48 17.87 -8.28
N ASN A 222 7.71 18.99 -7.59
CA ASN A 222 8.31 20.17 -8.19
C ASN A 222 9.70 20.42 -7.59
N PHE A 223 10.72 20.34 -8.43
CA PHE A 223 12.13 20.56 -8.07
C PHE A 223 12.70 21.86 -8.66
N THR A 224 11.88 22.76 -9.20
CA THR A 224 12.32 23.96 -9.93
C THR A 224 12.57 25.17 -9.02
N GLY A 225 12.24 25.09 -7.75
CA GLY A 225 12.45 26.15 -6.77
C GLY A 225 13.95 26.35 -6.45
N LYS A 226 14.41 27.61 -6.31
CA LYS A 226 15.72 27.88 -5.71
C LYS A 226 15.62 27.73 -4.20
N TYR A 227 16.54 26.96 -3.64
CA TYR A 227 16.69 26.83 -2.20
C TYR A 227 17.80 27.79 -1.75
N GLU A 228 17.42 28.93 -1.16
CA GLU A 228 18.35 30.03 -0.80
C GLU A 228 18.76 29.98 0.69
N LYS A 229 18.71 28.81 1.33
CA LYS A 229 19.11 28.65 2.72
C LYS A 229 20.56 28.17 2.85
N THR A 230 21.19 28.52 3.97
CA THR A 230 22.49 27.96 4.34
C THR A 230 22.40 26.47 4.65
N PHE A 231 23.54 25.78 4.71
CA PHE A 231 23.59 24.37 5.07
C PHE A 231 22.96 24.10 6.46
N ASP A 232 23.28 24.95 7.45
CA ASP A 232 22.75 24.76 8.82
C ASP A 232 21.23 24.98 8.89
N GLU A 233 20.70 25.96 8.16
CA GLU A 233 19.26 26.19 8.06
C GLU A 233 18.57 25.01 7.35
N ALA A 234 19.18 24.47 6.30
CA ALA A 234 18.67 23.31 5.60
C ALA A 234 18.66 22.05 6.48
N ALA A 235 19.77 21.82 7.20
CA ALA A 235 19.89 20.70 8.12
C ALA A 235 18.83 20.75 9.24
N ALA A 236 18.62 21.93 9.83
CA ALA A 236 17.61 22.12 10.88
C ALA A 236 16.18 21.89 10.36
N GLU A 237 15.89 22.30 9.12
CA GLU A 237 14.58 22.07 8.49
C GLU A 237 14.35 20.60 8.18
N VAL A 238 15.36 19.91 7.64
CA VAL A 238 15.30 18.44 7.40
C VAL A 238 15.06 17.70 8.71
N GLU A 239 15.82 18.03 9.76
CA GLU A 239 15.64 17.43 11.09
C GLU A 239 14.20 17.60 11.60
N LYS A 240 13.66 18.82 11.49
CA LYS A 240 12.28 19.10 11.91
C LYS A 240 11.25 18.26 11.14
N VAL A 241 11.37 18.22 9.80
CA VAL A 241 10.44 17.47 8.94
C VAL A 241 10.55 15.98 9.19
N MET A 242 11.77 15.45 9.38
CA MET A 242 12.00 14.04 9.68
C MET A 242 11.38 13.64 11.03
N LYS A 243 11.60 14.44 12.09
CA LYS A 243 10.98 14.20 13.41
C LYS A 243 9.45 14.15 13.30
N GLU A 244 8.84 15.14 12.64
CA GLU A 244 7.40 15.19 12.44
C GLU A 244 6.89 13.98 11.63
N SER A 245 7.63 13.60 10.58
CA SER A 245 7.26 12.46 9.74
C SER A 245 7.31 11.15 10.53
N VAL A 246 8.39 10.90 11.27
CA VAL A 246 8.55 9.69 12.08
C VAL A 246 7.43 9.59 13.14
N GLU A 247 7.10 10.68 13.83
CA GLU A 247 6.00 10.68 14.81
C GLU A 247 4.64 10.33 14.16
N LYS A 248 4.39 10.81 12.94
CA LYS A 248 3.17 10.45 12.21
C LYS A 248 3.13 8.98 11.78
N HIS A 249 4.28 8.37 11.46
CA HIS A 249 4.38 6.96 11.09
C HIS A 249 4.26 5.99 12.29
N LYS A 250 4.32 6.51 13.51
CA LYS A 250 4.17 5.72 14.75
C LYS A 250 2.72 5.57 15.21
N ILE A 251 1.76 6.17 14.49
CA ILE A 251 0.33 6.04 14.84
C ILE A 251 -0.08 4.58 14.66
N SER A 252 -0.29 3.89 15.78
CA SER A 252 -0.58 2.44 15.81
C SER A 252 -1.17 2.04 17.15
N ASP A 253 -2.06 1.05 17.16
CA ASP A 253 -2.58 0.39 18.36
C ASP A 253 -1.80 -0.92 18.68
N VAL A 254 -0.77 -1.23 17.88
CA VAL A 254 0.16 -2.34 18.08
C VAL A 254 1.59 -1.83 18.27
N GLU A 255 2.47 -2.68 18.79
CA GLU A 255 3.88 -2.35 18.95
C GLU A 255 4.54 -1.98 17.61
N VAL A 256 5.33 -0.90 17.64
CA VAL A 256 6.08 -0.40 16.47
C VAL A 256 7.54 -0.75 16.64
N ALA A 257 8.13 -1.41 15.66
CA ALA A 257 9.54 -1.75 15.59
C ALA A 257 10.19 -1.15 14.34
N SER A 258 11.52 -1.18 14.28
CA SER A 258 12.29 -0.69 13.12
C SER A 258 13.19 -1.77 12.56
N TYR A 259 13.26 -1.84 11.23
CA TYR A 259 14.39 -2.49 10.57
C TYR A 259 15.61 -1.59 10.68
N LEU A 260 16.73 -2.17 11.10
CA LEU A 260 18.00 -1.47 11.28
C LEU A 260 19.08 -2.14 10.45
N SER A 261 19.67 -1.39 9.55
CA SER A 261 20.94 -1.69 8.89
C SER A 261 22.03 -0.78 9.48
N SER A 262 23.26 -0.92 9.03
CA SER A 262 24.35 0.02 9.39
C SER A 262 24.26 1.36 8.62
N GLY A 263 23.32 1.47 7.68
CA GLY A 263 23.15 2.66 6.85
C GLY A 263 22.68 3.90 7.63
N VAL A 264 23.10 5.09 7.17
CA VAL A 264 22.75 6.37 7.79
C VAL A 264 21.24 6.57 7.92
N ASP A 265 20.48 6.22 6.88
CA ASP A 265 19.03 6.45 6.83
C ASP A 265 18.29 5.62 7.88
N SER A 266 18.53 4.29 7.91
CA SER A 266 17.89 3.39 8.88
C SER A 266 18.28 3.74 10.31
N SER A 267 19.56 4.09 10.55
CA SER A 267 20.06 4.51 11.86
C SER A 267 19.41 5.81 12.33
N TYR A 268 19.28 6.79 11.44
CA TYR A 268 18.66 8.07 11.78
C TYR A 268 17.16 7.94 12.05
N LEU A 269 16.45 7.17 11.22
CA LEU A 269 15.02 6.89 11.42
C LEU A 269 14.79 6.13 12.74
N THR A 270 15.61 5.12 13.03
CA THR A 270 15.55 4.36 14.29
C THR A 270 15.80 5.26 15.49
N TYR A 271 16.83 6.11 15.43
CA TYR A 271 17.12 7.08 16.49
C TYR A 271 15.96 8.04 16.75
N LEU A 272 15.35 8.59 15.69
CA LEU A 272 14.20 9.48 15.82
C LEU A 272 12.95 8.74 16.30
N GLY A 273 12.75 7.50 15.86
CA GLY A 273 11.58 6.68 16.17
C GLY A 273 11.48 6.30 17.64
N GLN A 274 12.61 6.18 18.34
CA GLN A 274 12.66 5.76 19.75
C GLN A 274 11.79 4.52 19.99
N VAL A 275 11.92 3.52 19.07
CA VAL A 275 11.18 2.25 19.18
C VAL A 275 11.85 1.32 20.19
N ASP A 276 11.08 0.42 20.81
CA ASP A 276 11.61 -0.50 21.82
C ASP A 276 12.43 -1.63 21.21
N HIS A 277 12.20 -1.95 19.92
CA HIS A 277 12.77 -3.12 19.28
C HIS A 277 13.21 -2.85 17.83
N THR A 278 14.38 -3.36 17.48
CA THR A 278 14.90 -3.31 16.11
C THR A 278 15.24 -4.68 15.58
N PHE A 279 15.17 -4.87 14.26
CA PHE A 279 15.49 -6.12 13.59
C PHE A 279 16.56 -5.88 12.53
N THR A 280 17.52 -6.78 12.45
CA THR A 280 18.61 -6.76 11.47
C THR A 280 18.71 -8.09 10.77
N VAL A 281 18.93 -8.08 9.45
CA VAL A 281 19.22 -9.26 8.65
C VAL A 281 20.58 -9.06 8.01
N GLY A 282 21.39 -10.10 7.96
CA GLY A 282 22.72 -10.08 7.33
C GLY A 282 23.15 -11.46 6.89
N PHE A 283 24.33 -11.54 6.30
CA PHE A 283 24.92 -12.77 5.77
C PHE A 283 26.12 -13.20 6.62
N ASP A 284 26.52 -14.47 6.51
CA ASP A 284 27.65 -15.02 7.29
C ASP A 284 29.03 -14.61 6.73
N GLU A 285 29.09 -13.83 5.68
CA GLU A 285 30.33 -13.32 5.09
C GLU A 285 30.76 -12.01 5.73
N GLY A 286 31.77 -12.08 6.61
CA GLY A 286 32.16 -11.00 7.53
C GLY A 286 32.43 -9.61 6.92
N GLU A 287 32.90 -9.52 5.67
CA GLU A 287 33.12 -8.21 5.00
C GLU A 287 31.82 -7.54 4.50
N TYR A 288 30.73 -8.31 4.40
CA TYR A 288 29.45 -7.83 3.87
C TYR A 288 28.32 -7.87 4.91
N SER A 289 28.61 -8.28 6.15
CA SER A 289 27.62 -8.38 7.21
C SER A 289 27.53 -7.08 7.99
N GLU A 290 26.37 -6.43 7.94
CA GLU A 290 26.07 -5.20 8.69
C GLU A 290 25.58 -5.49 10.13
N ILE A 291 25.50 -6.78 10.54
CA ILE A 291 24.88 -7.18 11.81
C ILE A 291 25.61 -6.58 13.02
N GLN A 292 26.96 -6.59 13.01
CA GLN A 292 27.70 -6.09 14.18
C GLN A 292 27.56 -4.59 14.32
N ASP A 293 27.66 -3.83 13.22
CA ASP A 293 27.53 -2.38 13.26
C ASP A 293 26.11 -1.96 13.68
N ALA A 294 25.09 -2.68 13.22
CA ALA A 294 23.71 -2.44 13.62
C ALA A 294 23.48 -2.74 15.12
N LYS A 295 24.07 -3.81 15.64
CA LYS A 295 24.03 -4.12 17.08
C LYS A 295 24.72 -3.06 17.93
N ASP A 296 25.93 -2.66 17.54
CA ASP A 296 26.70 -1.63 18.24
C ASP A 296 25.95 -0.30 18.26
N PHE A 297 25.32 0.06 17.13
CA PHE A 297 24.47 1.25 17.07
C PHE A 297 23.26 1.13 17.99
N ALA A 298 22.50 0.03 17.93
CA ALA A 298 21.33 -0.20 18.78
C ALA A 298 21.70 -0.14 20.27
N GLU A 299 22.83 -0.75 20.67
CA GLU A 299 23.37 -0.69 22.04
C GLU A 299 23.71 0.76 22.45
N SER A 300 24.31 1.53 21.54
CA SER A 300 24.69 2.93 21.80
C SER A 300 23.49 3.85 22.08
N ILE A 301 22.32 3.51 21.57
CA ILE A 301 21.05 4.23 21.78
C ILE A 301 20.08 3.50 22.70
N HIS A 302 20.57 2.44 23.39
CA HIS A 302 19.83 1.65 24.39
C HIS A 302 18.58 0.93 23.84
N MET A 303 18.63 0.48 22.59
CA MET A 303 17.56 -0.27 21.95
C MET A 303 17.91 -1.76 21.85
N LYS A 304 16.88 -2.61 21.97
CA LYS A 304 17.02 -4.04 21.72
C LYS A 304 17.13 -4.29 20.21
N ASN A 305 18.11 -5.14 19.83
CA ASN A 305 18.27 -5.59 18.44
C ASN A 305 18.24 -7.10 18.36
N ASP A 306 17.34 -7.66 17.55
CA ASP A 306 17.33 -9.06 17.16
C ASP A 306 17.85 -9.18 15.72
N ALA A 307 18.90 -9.98 15.56
CA ALA A 307 19.53 -10.16 14.27
C ALA A 307 19.42 -11.61 13.78
N LYS A 308 19.14 -11.77 12.49
CA LYS A 308 19.17 -13.07 11.80
C LYS A 308 20.28 -13.08 10.75
N VAL A 309 21.09 -14.13 10.79
CA VAL A 309 22.03 -14.48 9.71
C VAL A 309 21.30 -15.38 8.72
N ILE A 310 21.30 -15.01 7.45
CA ILE A 310 20.76 -15.82 6.35
C ILE A 310 21.90 -16.61 5.72
N THR A 311 21.75 -17.93 5.62
CA THR A 311 22.69 -18.79 4.90
C THR A 311 22.42 -18.79 3.40
N PRO A 312 23.42 -19.14 2.56
CA PRO A 312 23.18 -19.30 1.12
C PRO A 312 22.08 -20.30 0.78
N ASP A 313 21.97 -21.39 1.53
CA ASP A 313 20.93 -22.40 1.30
C ASP A 313 19.54 -21.82 1.61
N GLU A 314 19.36 -21.13 2.76
CA GLU A 314 18.10 -20.44 3.09
C GLU A 314 17.71 -19.42 2.01
N TYR A 315 18.69 -18.68 1.47
CA TYR A 315 18.43 -17.70 0.39
C TYR A 315 17.89 -18.39 -0.87
N TRP A 316 18.58 -19.45 -1.34
CA TRP A 316 18.15 -20.15 -2.56
C TRP A 316 16.84 -20.91 -2.38
N ASP A 317 16.59 -21.48 -1.22
CA ASP A 317 15.35 -22.20 -0.91
C ASP A 317 14.14 -21.25 -0.85
N SER A 318 14.33 -20.01 -0.38
CA SER A 318 13.26 -19.02 -0.28
C SER A 318 12.96 -18.26 -1.58
N LEU A 319 13.83 -18.34 -2.59
CA LEU A 319 13.75 -17.48 -3.78
C LEU A 319 12.44 -17.65 -4.56
N SER A 320 11.92 -18.88 -4.67
CA SER A 320 10.65 -19.13 -5.37
C SER A 320 9.45 -18.52 -4.64
N ASP A 321 9.46 -18.58 -3.31
CA ASP A 321 8.40 -18.03 -2.46
C ASP A 321 8.45 -16.49 -2.52
N ILE A 322 9.65 -15.91 -2.46
CA ILE A 322 9.85 -14.47 -2.62
C ILE A 322 9.27 -13.98 -3.96
N GLN A 323 9.62 -14.67 -5.08
CA GLN A 323 9.07 -14.31 -6.40
C GLN A 323 7.56 -14.45 -6.45
N TYR A 324 6.98 -15.46 -5.81
CA TYR A 324 5.54 -15.62 -5.71
C TYR A 324 4.88 -14.43 -4.96
N TYR A 325 5.45 -14.00 -3.84
CA TYR A 325 4.89 -12.89 -3.05
C TYR A 325 5.12 -11.52 -3.67
N MET A 326 6.17 -11.36 -4.47
CA MET A 326 6.47 -10.08 -5.12
C MET A 326 5.70 -9.86 -6.44
N ASP A 327 5.13 -10.92 -7.05
CA ASP A 327 4.51 -10.94 -8.39
C ASP A 327 5.46 -10.59 -9.55
N GLU A 328 6.55 -9.91 -9.29
CA GLU A 328 7.54 -9.46 -10.27
C GLU A 328 8.96 -9.85 -9.84
N PRO A 329 9.89 -10.06 -10.79
CA PRO A 329 11.26 -10.38 -10.45
C PRO A 329 11.91 -9.27 -9.62
N VAL A 330 12.64 -9.65 -8.57
CA VAL A 330 13.43 -8.71 -7.75
C VAL A 330 14.88 -8.78 -8.21
N ALA A 331 15.43 -7.64 -8.65
CA ALA A 331 16.79 -7.56 -9.18
C ALA A 331 17.87 -7.27 -8.13
N ALA A 332 17.47 -6.71 -6.99
CA ALA A 332 18.41 -6.33 -5.94
C ALA A 332 18.47 -7.37 -4.82
N VAL A 333 19.67 -7.56 -4.28
CA VAL A 333 19.98 -8.50 -3.19
C VAL A 333 19.44 -8.04 -1.82
N CYS A 334 18.63 -6.99 -1.77
CA CYS A 334 17.97 -6.52 -0.55
C CYS A 334 16.67 -7.31 -0.31
N LEU A 335 16.77 -8.62 -0.24
CA LEU A 335 15.66 -9.54 0.00
C LEU A 335 15.49 -9.84 1.48
#